data_2b2fd95bcfdcb7f8ab4dda5cc6f3516a
#
_entry.id   2b2fd95bcfdcb7f8ab4dda5cc6f3516a
#
_cell.length_a   1.000
_cell.length_b   1.000
_cell.length_c   1.000
_cell.angle_alpha   90.00
_cell.angle_beta   90.00
_cell.angle_gamma   90.00
#
_symmetry.space_group_name_H-M   'P 1'
#
loop_
_entity.id
_entity.type
_entity.pdbx_description
1 polymer ?
#
loop_
_entity_poly.entity_id
_entity_poly.type
_entity_poly.pdbx_seq_one_letter_code
_entity_poly.pdbx_strand_id
1 'polypeptide(L)'
;MTDNPATHSLEKAPSASVGLSALEERMNRWRQIIGFGLAIMMLVYVWAVIQAPIDSSQGIIQKILYVHPPLAYGAYLGFVITAVGGFLYLWRGREDYDRLAISGAEVGVLFCTLMLITGPIWARGTWGRWWSWDPRLTVTLLLWFVYLAYLLLRSFAGPGPRTARFAAVYSMIGLVLIPLNYYVIEIFDNRSMHPENLKKGSLGDGMGWPFLAGNLALGLAFLYLLLLRWDVEARRVLDRRREAEEETTAR
;
A
#
# COMPACT_ATOMS: atom_id res chain seq x y z
N MET A 1 -9.60 64.42 -31.60
CA MET A 1 -10.30 63.11 -31.66
C MET A 1 -9.28 62.08 -32.03
N THR A 2 -8.68 61.45 -31.03
CA THR A 2 -7.73 60.37 -31.21
C THR A 2 -8.20 59.21 -30.34
N ASP A 3 -8.80 58.23 -31.00
CA ASP A 3 -9.23 56.98 -30.41
C ASP A 3 -8.00 56.23 -29.87
N ASN A 4 -8.09 55.81 -28.61
CA ASN A 4 -7.10 54.96 -27.98
C ASN A 4 -7.60 53.51 -28.02
N PRO A 5 -7.02 52.62 -28.87
CA PRO A 5 -7.44 51.22 -28.95
C PRO A 5 -6.51 50.34 -28.09
N ALA A 6 -6.55 50.48 -26.77
CA ALA A 6 -5.79 49.60 -25.89
C ALA A 6 -6.57 49.26 -24.61
N THR A 7 -7.81 48.77 -24.77
CA THR A 7 -8.44 47.96 -23.73
C THR A 7 -8.41 46.50 -24.17
N HIS A 8 -7.20 45.94 -24.29
CA HIS A 8 -7.04 44.50 -24.31
C HIS A 8 -7.49 43.98 -22.94
N SER A 9 -8.61 43.28 -22.95
CA SER A 9 -9.14 42.50 -21.85
C SER A 9 -8.04 41.63 -21.30
N LEU A 10 -7.50 42.02 -20.15
CA LEU A 10 -6.72 41.11 -19.29
C LEU A 10 -7.70 40.01 -18.83
N GLU A 11 -7.77 38.96 -19.59
CA GLU A 11 -8.43 37.72 -19.20
C GLU A 11 -7.72 37.28 -17.89
N LYS A 12 -8.38 37.52 -16.76
CA LYS A 12 -7.88 37.17 -15.43
C LYS A 12 -7.61 35.67 -15.44
N ALA A 13 -6.33 35.29 -15.42
CA ALA A 13 -5.93 33.92 -15.13
C ALA A 13 -6.71 33.42 -13.89
N PRO A 14 -7.32 32.24 -13.93
CA PRO A 14 -8.10 31.73 -12.81
C PRO A 14 -7.26 31.79 -11.56
N SER A 15 -7.82 32.38 -10.49
CA SER A 15 -7.10 32.52 -9.23
C SER A 15 -6.66 31.14 -8.73
N ALA A 16 -5.47 31.05 -8.11
CA ALA A 16 -4.90 29.79 -7.64
C ALA A 16 -5.88 28.98 -6.77
N SER A 17 -6.79 29.66 -6.07
CA SER A 17 -7.88 29.06 -5.29
C SER A 17 -8.90 28.28 -6.13
N VAL A 18 -9.24 28.78 -7.34
CA VAL A 18 -10.19 28.11 -8.25
C VAL A 18 -9.55 26.85 -8.84
N GLY A 19 -8.25 26.87 -9.12
CA GLY A 19 -7.52 25.69 -9.57
C GLY A 19 -7.41 24.59 -8.52
N LEU A 20 -7.21 24.96 -7.25
CA LEU A 20 -7.13 24.02 -6.14
C LEU A 20 -8.47 23.34 -5.84
N SER A 21 -9.58 24.09 -5.82
CA SER A 21 -10.92 23.53 -5.60
C SER A 21 -11.32 22.55 -6.71
N ALA A 22 -11.03 22.86 -7.97
CA ALA A 22 -11.29 21.97 -9.10
C ALA A 22 -10.47 20.66 -9.02
N LEU A 23 -9.23 20.74 -8.55
CA LEU A 23 -8.40 19.53 -8.32
C LEU A 23 -8.96 18.69 -7.17
N GLU A 24 -9.36 19.30 -6.07
CA GLU A 24 -9.99 18.61 -4.93
C GLU A 24 -11.30 17.92 -5.32
N GLU A 25 -12.16 18.59 -6.08
CA GLU A 25 -13.41 18.00 -6.60
C GLU A 25 -13.12 16.81 -7.53
N ARG A 26 -12.12 16.94 -8.40
CA ARG A 26 -11.69 15.86 -9.30
C ARG A 26 -11.16 14.66 -8.51
N MET A 27 -10.32 14.88 -7.51
CA MET A 27 -9.79 13.84 -6.63
C MET A 27 -10.91 13.15 -5.85
N ASN A 28 -11.85 13.90 -5.31
CA ASN A 28 -13.02 13.36 -4.61
C ASN A 28 -13.87 12.47 -5.51
N ARG A 29 -14.10 12.88 -6.75
CA ARG A 29 -14.85 12.09 -7.75
C ARG A 29 -14.16 10.77 -8.06
N TRP A 30 -12.85 10.77 -8.29
CA TRP A 30 -12.10 9.53 -8.53
C TRP A 30 -12.15 8.59 -7.33
N ARG A 31 -12.04 9.10 -6.11
CA ARG A 31 -12.17 8.27 -4.89
C ARG A 31 -13.55 7.64 -4.78
N GLN A 32 -14.61 8.38 -5.08
CA GLN A 32 -15.97 7.83 -5.08
C GLN A 32 -16.13 6.72 -6.13
N ILE A 33 -15.62 6.92 -7.36
CA ILE A 33 -15.67 5.91 -8.42
C ILE A 33 -14.90 4.64 -8.00
N ILE A 34 -13.67 4.80 -7.51
CA ILE A 34 -12.85 3.66 -7.05
C ILE A 34 -13.50 2.99 -5.85
N GLY A 35 -14.03 3.74 -4.89
CA GLY A 35 -14.72 3.20 -3.72
C GLY A 35 -15.97 2.42 -4.09
N PHE A 36 -16.77 2.90 -5.03
CA PHE A 36 -17.94 2.18 -5.54
C PHE A 36 -17.52 0.91 -6.30
N GLY A 37 -16.51 1.00 -7.17
CA GLY A 37 -15.93 -0.14 -7.86
C GLY A 37 -15.39 -1.20 -6.90
N LEU A 38 -14.72 -0.77 -5.82
CA LEU A 38 -14.25 -1.63 -4.73
C LEU A 38 -15.41 -2.36 -4.04
N ALA A 39 -16.48 -1.64 -3.70
CA ALA A 39 -17.65 -2.25 -3.07
C ALA A 39 -18.28 -3.36 -3.94
N ILE A 40 -18.47 -3.09 -5.24
CA ILE A 40 -18.94 -4.09 -6.19
C ILE A 40 -17.97 -5.26 -6.28
N MET A 41 -16.67 -5.00 -6.42
CA MET A 41 -15.67 -6.04 -6.57
C MET A 41 -15.55 -6.91 -5.32
N MET A 42 -15.73 -6.34 -4.11
CA MET A 42 -15.80 -7.11 -2.87
C MET A 42 -17.01 -8.05 -2.81
N LEU A 43 -18.17 -7.61 -3.30
CA LEU A 43 -19.34 -8.49 -3.40
C LEU A 43 -19.10 -9.65 -4.38
N VAL A 44 -18.52 -9.35 -5.55
CA VAL A 44 -18.13 -10.38 -6.54
C VAL A 44 -17.10 -11.35 -5.96
N TYR A 45 -16.11 -10.84 -5.24
CA TYR A 45 -15.09 -11.64 -4.58
C TYR A 45 -15.68 -12.57 -3.52
N VAL A 46 -16.51 -12.04 -2.62
CA VAL A 46 -17.17 -12.86 -1.59
C VAL A 46 -18.03 -13.96 -2.23
N TRP A 47 -18.81 -13.60 -3.25
CA TRP A 47 -19.60 -14.58 -4.01
C TRP A 47 -18.70 -15.65 -4.66
N ALA A 48 -17.61 -15.26 -5.32
CA ALA A 48 -16.67 -16.18 -5.95
C ALA A 48 -16.04 -17.15 -4.94
N VAL A 49 -15.68 -16.67 -3.74
CA VAL A 49 -15.11 -17.51 -2.66
C VAL A 49 -16.14 -18.48 -2.10
N ILE A 50 -17.42 -18.07 -1.98
CA ILE A 50 -18.49 -18.97 -1.53
C ILE A 50 -18.65 -20.12 -2.53
N GLN A 51 -18.66 -19.82 -3.82
CA GLN A 51 -18.83 -20.81 -4.91
C GLN A 51 -17.55 -21.61 -5.22
N ALA A 52 -16.41 -21.22 -4.69
CA ALA A 52 -15.13 -21.90 -4.92
C ALA A 52 -15.20 -23.36 -4.44
N PRO A 53 -14.62 -24.30 -5.21
CA PRO A 53 -14.54 -25.69 -4.81
C PRO A 53 -13.81 -25.85 -3.49
N ILE A 54 -14.16 -26.88 -2.73
CA ILE A 54 -13.48 -27.26 -1.50
C ILE A 54 -12.36 -28.23 -1.87
N ASP A 55 -11.14 -27.91 -1.45
CA ASP A 55 -9.97 -28.77 -1.66
C ASP A 55 -10.12 -30.09 -0.91
N SER A 56 -9.78 -31.21 -1.56
CA SER A 56 -9.94 -32.55 -0.98
C SER A 56 -8.96 -32.85 0.16
N SER A 57 -7.81 -32.16 0.19
CA SER A 57 -6.75 -32.38 1.19
C SER A 57 -6.81 -31.41 2.35
N GLN A 58 -7.09 -30.13 2.08
CA GLN A 58 -7.12 -29.06 3.07
C GLN A 58 -8.55 -28.70 3.53
N GLY A 59 -9.57 -29.17 2.85
CA GLY A 59 -10.95 -28.83 3.15
C GLY A 59 -11.23 -27.34 2.96
N ILE A 60 -12.15 -26.80 3.78
CA ILE A 60 -12.59 -25.40 3.68
C ILE A 60 -11.46 -24.38 4.00
N ILE A 61 -10.45 -24.79 4.77
CA ILE A 61 -9.34 -23.89 5.18
C ILE A 61 -8.52 -23.41 3.97
N GLN A 62 -8.50 -24.19 2.89
CA GLN A 62 -7.86 -23.81 1.63
C GLN A 62 -8.40 -22.49 1.08
N LYS A 63 -9.64 -22.07 1.38
CA LYS A 63 -10.19 -20.80 0.91
C LYS A 63 -9.41 -19.57 1.38
N ILE A 64 -8.52 -19.71 2.37
CA ILE A 64 -7.55 -18.66 2.76
C ILE A 64 -6.60 -18.35 1.58
N LEU A 65 -6.39 -19.24 0.64
CA LEU A 65 -5.65 -18.99 -0.60
C LEU A 65 -6.16 -17.76 -1.37
N TYR A 66 -7.44 -17.45 -1.28
CA TYR A 66 -8.05 -16.36 -2.03
C TYR A 66 -7.85 -14.99 -1.38
N VAL A 67 -7.34 -14.95 -0.15
CA VAL A 67 -7.05 -13.70 0.60
C VAL A 67 -5.57 -13.55 0.95
N HIS A 68 -4.90 -14.61 1.41
CA HIS A 68 -3.55 -14.52 1.95
C HIS A 68 -2.48 -14.09 0.92
N PRO A 69 -2.35 -14.72 -0.27
CA PRO A 69 -1.40 -14.26 -1.28
C PRO A 69 -1.71 -12.86 -1.84
N PRO A 70 -2.97 -12.47 -2.13
CA PRO A 70 -3.28 -11.10 -2.49
C PRO A 70 -2.87 -10.06 -1.43
N LEU A 71 -2.99 -10.38 -0.13
CA LEU A 71 -2.47 -9.52 0.94
C LEU A 71 -0.94 -9.41 0.90
N ALA A 72 -0.24 -10.52 0.62
CA ALA A 72 1.21 -10.52 0.47
C ALA A 72 1.66 -9.62 -0.70
N TYR A 73 0.99 -9.72 -1.85
CA TYR A 73 1.28 -8.86 -3.01
C TYR A 73 1.05 -7.38 -2.70
N GLY A 74 -0.04 -7.05 -1.99
CA GLY A 74 -0.31 -5.69 -1.52
C GLY A 74 0.75 -5.18 -0.55
N ALA A 75 1.21 -6.01 0.38
CA ALA A 75 2.29 -5.66 1.31
C ALA A 75 3.60 -5.35 0.58
N TYR A 76 4.02 -6.24 -0.34
CA TYR A 76 5.24 -6.02 -1.13
C TYR A 76 5.12 -4.77 -2.01
N LEU A 77 3.98 -4.56 -2.66
CA LEU A 77 3.74 -3.35 -3.47
C LEU A 77 3.85 -2.08 -2.61
N GLY A 78 3.26 -2.07 -1.41
CA GLY A 78 3.36 -0.95 -0.47
C GLY A 78 4.81 -0.65 -0.09
N PHE A 79 5.60 -1.67 0.21
CA PHE A 79 7.01 -1.53 0.56
C PHE A 79 7.88 -1.08 -0.62
N VAL A 80 7.61 -1.57 -1.83
CA VAL A 80 8.26 -1.07 -3.06
C VAL A 80 7.92 0.40 -3.30
N ILE A 81 6.65 0.80 -3.16
CA ILE A 81 6.23 2.21 -3.28
C ILE A 81 6.96 3.08 -2.24
N THR A 82 7.12 2.58 -1.01
CA THR A 82 7.87 3.27 0.06
C THR A 82 9.32 3.51 -0.35
N ALA A 83 10.00 2.49 -0.83
CA ALA A 83 11.40 2.58 -1.24
C ALA A 83 11.58 3.48 -2.49
N VAL A 84 10.70 3.35 -3.49
CA VAL A 84 10.71 4.20 -4.68
C VAL A 84 10.44 5.66 -4.32
N GLY A 85 9.45 5.93 -3.47
CA GLY A 85 9.16 7.28 -2.97
C GLY A 85 10.35 7.85 -2.20
N GLY A 86 10.97 7.06 -1.31
CA GLY A 86 12.18 7.43 -0.58
C GLY A 86 13.35 7.75 -1.50
N PHE A 87 13.63 6.90 -2.49
CA PHE A 87 14.67 7.13 -3.50
C PHE A 87 14.43 8.43 -4.27
N LEU A 88 13.23 8.63 -4.78
CA LEU A 88 12.86 9.84 -5.52
C LEU A 88 12.94 11.10 -4.65
N TYR A 89 12.61 10.99 -3.35
CA TYR A 89 12.79 12.07 -2.41
C TYR A 89 14.26 12.44 -2.21
N LEU A 90 15.15 11.47 -2.04
CA LEU A 90 16.59 11.72 -1.95
C LEU A 90 17.14 12.35 -3.22
N TRP A 91 16.64 11.94 -4.38
CA TRP A 91 17.13 12.44 -5.66
C TRP A 91 16.61 13.84 -6.02
N ARG A 92 15.32 14.13 -5.76
CA ARG A 92 14.65 15.36 -6.22
C ARG A 92 14.26 16.32 -5.12
N GLY A 93 14.29 15.92 -3.86
CA GLY A 93 13.97 16.76 -2.70
C GLY A 93 12.50 17.19 -2.59
N ARG A 94 11.56 16.59 -3.36
CA ARG A 94 10.15 17.01 -3.38
C ARG A 94 9.37 16.30 -2.29
N GLU A 95 8.60 17.03 -1.52
CA GLU A 95 7.72 16.52 -0.45
C GLU A 95 6.69 15.50 -0.95
N ASP A 96 6.26 15.60 -2.23
CA ASP A 96 5.33 14.64 -2.83
C ASP A 96 5.85 13.20 -2.76
N TYR A 97 7.16 13.01 -2.99
CA TYR A 97 7.77 11.68 -2.93
C TYR A 97 7.88 11.15 -1.51
N ASP A 98 8.10 12.04 -0.52
CA ASP A 98 8.06 11.64 0.89
C ASP A 98 6.65 11.25 1.32
N ARG A 99 5.61 11.98 0.87
CA ARG A 99 4.20 11.60 1.08
C ARG A 99 3.88 10.25 0.46
N LEU A 100 4.39 9.96 -0.74
CA LEU A 100 4.23 8.67 -1.38
C LEU A 100 4.86 7.55 -0.54
N ALA A 101 6.07 7.79 -0.04
CA ALA A 101 6.80 6.83 0.77
C ALA A 101 6.05 6.48 2.06
N ILE A 102 5.58 7.47 2.83
CA ILE A 102 4.84 7.19 4.07
C ILE A 102 3.50 6.51 3.81
N SER A 103 2.77 6.93 2.76
CA SER A 103 1.49 6.32 2.40
C SER A 103 1.66 4.86 1.99
N GLY A 104 2.71 4.55 1.21
CA GLY A 104 3.08 3.18 0.84
C GLY A 104 3.42 2.32 2.05
N ALA A 105 4.20 2.85 3.00
CA ALA A 105 4.58 2.14 4.22
C ALA A 105 3.37 1.78 5.09
N GLU A 106 2.47 2.72 5.32
CA GLU A 106 1.29 2.49 6.18
C GLU A 106 0.36 1.45 5.57
N VAL A 107 0.05 1.54 4.28
CA VAL A 107 -0.79 0.55 3.60
C VAL A 107 -0.07 -0.79 3.49
N GLY A 108 1.25 -0.79 3.22
CA GLY A 108 2.06 -1.99 3.18
C GLY A 108 2.09 -2.72 4.52
N VAL A 109 2.29 -2.00 5.64
CA VAL A 109 2.26 -2.58 7.00
C VAL A 109 0.88 -3.11 7.33
N LEU A 110 -0.20 -2.43 6.96
CA LEU A 110 -1.57 -2.93 7.15
C LEU A 110 -1.78 -4.27 6.43
N PHE A 111 -1.42 -4.36 5.15
CA PHE A 111 -1.56 -5.59 4.37
C PHE A 111 -0.67 -6.71 4.90
N CYS A 112 0.57 -6.40 5.30
CA CYS A 112 1.48 -7.37 5.93
C CYS A 112 0.93 -7.87 7.27
N THR A 113 0.32 -7.00 8.08
CA THR A 113 -0.34 -7.39 9.33
C THR A 113 -1.49 -8.37 9.07
N LEU A 114 -2.36 -8.06 8.11
CA LEU A 114 -3.45 -8.96 7.73
C LEU A 114 -2.94 -10.29 7.17
N MET A 115 -1.84 -10.28 6.41
CA MET A 115 -1.17 -11.49 5.95
C MET A 115 -0.61 -12.30 7.13
N LEU A 116 0.04 -11.66 8.10
CA LEU A 116 0.55 -12.31 9.32
C LEU A 116 -0.57 -12.82 10.25
N ILE A 117 -1.79 -12.34 10.12
CA ILE A 117 -2.96 -12.89 10.81
C ILE A 117 -3.53 -14.10 10.05
N THR A 118 -3.71 -13.99 8.74
CA THR A 118 -4.30 -15.07 7.93
C THR A 118 -3.39 -16.27 7.77
N GLY A 119 -2.06 -16.06 7.74
CA GLY A 119 -1.06 -17.13 7.63
C GLY A 119 -1.11 -18.14 8.77
N PRO A 120 -1.04 -17.72 10.05
CA PRO A 120 -1.19 -18.62 11.19
C PRO A 120 -2.52 -19.38 11.24
N ILE A 121 -3.63 -18.76 10.83
CA ILE A 121 -4.94 -19.42 10.73
C ILE A 121 -4.87 -20.56 9.71
N TRP A 122 -4.25 -20.30 8.54
CA TRP A 122 -4.04 -21.33 7.53
C TRP A 122 -3.10 -22.43 8.01
N ALA A 123 -1.96 -22.04 8.64
CA ALA A 123 -1.00 -22.96 9.21
C ALA A 123 -1.63 -23.90 10.27
N ARG A 124 -2.49 -23.35 11.13
CA ARG A 124 -3.21 -24.17 12.13
C ARG A 124 -4.11 -25.21 11.47
N GLY A 125 -4.80 -24.84 10.40
CA GLY A 125 -5.69 -25.75 9.68
C GLY A 125 -4.96 -26.82 8.87
N THR A 126 -3.78 -26.51 8.33
CA THR A 126 -3.02 -27.42 7.45
C THR A 126 -1.94 -28.20 8.17
N TRP A 127 -1.23 -27.57 9.11
CA TRP A 127 -0.06 -28.15 9.80
C TRP A 127 -0.29 -28.44 11.28
N GLY A 128 -1.49 -28.15 11.81
CA GLY A 128 -1.85 -28.37 13.20
C GLY A 128 -1.19 -27.40 14.21
N ARG A 129 -0.45 -26.41 13.75
CA ARG A 129 0.26 -25.40 14.60
C ARG A 129 0.04 -23.99 14.09
N TRP A 130 -0.03 -23.02 14.99
CA TRP A 130 -0.24 -21.61 14.64
C TRP A 130 0.98 -20.96 14.01
N TRP A 131 2.18 -21.37 14.39
CA TRP A 131 3.45 -20.80 13.97
C TRP A 131 4.54 -21.86 13.91
N SER A 132 5.44 -21.68 12.95
CA SER A 132 6.73 -22.35 12.91
C SER A 132 7.80 -21.31 12.55
N TRP A 133 9.03 -21.51 13.03
CA TRP A 133 10.16 -20.66 12.65
C TRP A 133 10.72 -21.09 11.28
N ASP A 134 9.80 -21.22 10.36
CA ASP A 134 10.10 -21.46 8.95
C ASP A 134 10.81 -20.24 8.35
N PRO A 135 11.77 -20.42 7.44
CA PRO A 135 12.52 -19.31 6.84
C PRO A 135 11.62 -18.23 6.25
N ARG A 136 10.54 -18.57 5.51
CA ARG A 136 9.64 -17.59 4.91
C ARG A 136 8.85 -16.82 5.96
N LEU A 137 8.30 -17.52 6.96
CA LEU A 137 7.54 -16.88 8.02
C LEU A 137 8.44 -15.93 8.84
N THR A 138 9.66 -16.35 9.12
CA THR A 138 10.65 -15.56 9.86
C THR A 138 11.07 -14.30 9.10
N VAL A 139 11.38 -14.42 7.81
CA VAL A 139 11.75 -13.24 6.97
C VAL A 139 10.55 -12.32 6.77
N THR A 140 9.33 -12.86 6.64
CA THR A 140 8.11 -12.06 6.58
C THR A 140 7.90 -11.23 7.86
N LEU A 141 8.07 -11.86 9.02
CA LEU A 141 7.97 -11.17 10.30
C LEU A 141 9.05 -10.09 10.44
N LEU A 142 10.29 -10.39 10.03
CA LEU A 142 11.38 -9.41 10.00
C LEU A 142 11.05 -8.23 9.08
N LEU A 143 10.53 -8.49 7.89
CA LEU A 143 10.10 -7.47 6.94
C LEU A 143 9.03 -6.55 7.56
N TRP A 144 8.04 -7.13 8.25
CA TRP A 144 7.02 -6.38 8.98
C TRP A 144 7.64 -5.49 10.06
N PHE A 145 8.55 -6.01 10.89
CA PHE A 145 9.23 -5.22 11.91
C PHE A 145 10.05 -4.07 11.34
N VAL A 146 10.72 -4.28 10.21
CA VAL A 146 11.50 -3.22 9.53
C VAL A 146 10.59 -2.07 9.12
N TYR A 147 9.45 -2.34 8.47
CA TYR A 147 8.55 -1.27 8.05
C TYR A 147 7.71 -0.69 9.19
N LEU A 148 7.43 -1.46 10.25
CA LEU A 148 6.87 -0.92 11.48
C LEU A 148 7.86 0.06 12.15
N ALA A 149 9.14 -0.30 12.23
CA ALA A 149 10.18 0.60 12.74
C ALA A 149 10.36 1.86 11.88
N TYR A 150 10.18 1.76 10.55
CA TYR A 150 10.11 2.92 9.65
C TYR A 150 9.00 3.89 10.09
N LEU A 151 7.78 3.39 10.36
CA LEU A 151 6.66 4.22 10.80
C LEU A 151 6.90 4.82 12.20
N LEU A 152 7.44 4.03 13.12
CA LEU A 152 7.77 4.49 14.49
C LEU A 152 8.86 5.58 14.45
N LEU A 153 9.92 5.40 13.64
CA LEU A 153 10.94 6.41 13.45
C LEU A 153 10.31 7.75 13.02
N ARG A 154 9.40 7.72 12.06
CA ARG A 154 8.73 8.94 11.57
C ARG A 154 7.80 9.56 12.61
N SER A 155 7.13 8.73 13.41
CA SER A 155 6.23 9.18 14.48
C SER A 155 6.99 9.87 15.60
N PHE A 156 8.11 9.29 16.07
CA PHE A 156 8.88 9.83 17.20
C PHE A 156 9.81 10.99 16.81
N ALA A 157 10.43 10.94 15.63
CA ALA A 157 11.33 12.00 15.20
C ALA A 157 10.59 13.26 14.70
N GLY A 158 9.28 13.17 14.48
CA GLY A 158 8.47 14.25 13.98
C GLY A 158 8.70 14.58 12.49
N PRO A 159 7.92 15.55 11.95
CA PRO A 159 8.04 15.95 10.56
C PRO A 159 9.30 16.79 10.31
N GLY A 160 9.89 16.65 9.13
CA GLY A 160 11.00 17.50 8.68
C GLY A 160 11.93 16.82 7.68
N PRO A 161 12.76 17.60 6.97
CA PRO A 161 13.63 17.08 5.92
C PRO A 161 14.66 16.07 6.44
N ARG A 162 15.12 16.22 7.69
CA ARG A 162 16.07 15.29 8.32
C ARG A 162 15.43 13.92 8.52
N THR A 163 14.24 13.87 9.12
CA THR A 163 13.48 12.64 9.32
C THR A 163 13.16 11.97 8.00
N ALA A 164 12.70 12.74 7.00
CA ALA A 164 12.39 12.22 5.67
C ALA A 164 13.60 11.58 4.99
N ARG A 165 14.80 12.18 5.09
CA ARG A 165 16.05 11.60 4.54
C ARG A 165 16.43 10.30 5.24
N PHE A 166 16.40 10.25 6.57
CA PHE A 166 16.69 9.01 7.32
C PHE A 166 15.70 7.90 6.98
N ALA A 167 14.41 8.23 6.96
CA ALA A 167 13.36 7.28 6.60
C ALA A 167 13.51 6.78 5.15
N ALA A 168 13.90 7.64 4.22
CA ALA A 168 14.16 7.26 2.83
C ALA A 168 15.31 6.25 2.71
N VAL A 169 16.44 6.47 3.37
CA VAL A 169 17.56 5.52 3.40
C VAL A 169 17.13 4.20 4.04
N TYR A 170 16.41 4.28 5.16
CA TYR A 170 15.94 3.11 5.88
C TYR A 170 15.00 2.23 5.03
N SER A 171 14.12 2.85 4.24
CA SER A 171 13.19 2.13 3.35
C SER A 171 13.89 1.31 2.28
N MET A 172 15.08 1.75 1.81
CA MET A 172 15.88 1.00 0.83
C MET A 172 16.49 -0.26 1.43
N ILE A 173 16.86 -0.22 2.72
CA ILE A 173 17.32 -1.43 3.44
C ILE A 173 16.18 -2.46 3.48
N GLY A 174 14.96 -2.00 3.80
CA GLY A 174 13.77 -2.85 3.79
C GLY A 174 13.47 -3.48 2.43
N LEU A 175 13.75 -2.76 1.34
CA LEU A 175 13.51 -3.26 -0.03
C LEU A 175 14.29 -4.55 -0.32
N VAL A 176 15.51 -4.70 0.21
CA VAL A 176 16.35 -5.89 0.01
C VAL A 176 15.71 -7.16 0.59
N LEU A 177 14.91 -7.01 1.64
CA LEU A 177 14.23 -8.14 2.26
C LEU A 177 13.08 -8.71 1.41
N ILE A 178 12.54 -7.96 0.44
CA ILE A 178 11.45 -8.44 -0.43
C ILE A 178 11.93 -9.59 -1.33
N PRO A 179 12.97 -9.43 -2.18
CA PRO A 179 13.48 -10.54 -2.97
C PRO A 179 14.01 -11.67 -2.09
N LEU A 180 14.64 -11.38 -0.95
CA LEU A 180 15.06 -12.40 -0.01
C LEU A 180 13.86 -13.22 0.47
N ASN A 181 12.76 -12.59 0.86
CA ASN A 181 11.54 -13.28 1.28
C ASN A 181 10.92 -14.12 0.16
N TYR A 182 10.96 -13.62 -1.08
CA TYR A 182 10.41 -14.33 -2.23
C TYR A 182 11.21 -15.60 -2.55
N TYR A 183 12.54 -15.53 -2.52
CA TYR A 183 13.43 -16.64 -2.89
C TYR A 183 13.88 -17.51 -1.70
N VAL A 184 13.50 -17.16 -0.47
CA VAL A 184 13.98 -17.85 0.74
C VAL A 184 13.64 -19.34 0.75
N ILE A 185 12.52 -19.76 0.15
CA ILE A 185 12.13 -21.17 0.05
C ILE A 185 13.14 -21.92 -0.85
N GLU A 186 13.55 -21.31 -1.96
CA GLU A 186 14.50 -21.90 -2.90
C GLU A 186 15.92 -21.94 -2.30
N ILE A 187 16.29 -20.91 -1.51
CA ILE A 187 17.59 -20.82 -0.85
C ILE A 187 17.73 -21.87 0.28
N PHE A 188 16.66 -22.10 1.04
CA PHE A 188 16.64 -23.02 2.18
C PHE A 188 15.86 -24.30 1.88
N ASP A 189 16.07 -24.87 0.70
CA ASP A 189 15.44 -26.08 0.23
C ASP A 189 15.24 -27.14 1.32
N ASN A 190 14.11 -27.85 1.34
CA ASN A 190 13.70 -28.85 2.33
C ASN A 190 13.57 -28.38 3.80
N ARG A 191 13.74 -27.09 4.11
CA ARG A 191 13.56 -26.53 5.46
C ARG A 191 12.30 -25.70 5.62
N SER A 192 11.59 -25.42 4.53
CA SER A 192 10.35 -24.65 4.54
C SER A 192 9.14 -25.57 4.50
N MET A 193 8.21 -25.36 5.42
CA MET A 193 6.87 -25.97 5.38
C MET A 193 5.91 -25.17 4.50
N HIS A 194 6.28 -23.92 4.18
CA HIS A 194 5.47 -23.04 3.36
C HIS A 194 5.41 -23.56 1.92
N PRO A 195 4.23 -23.57 1.28
CA PRO A 195 4.13 -23.98 -0.12
C PRO A 195 5.04 -23.14 -1.03
N GLU A 196 5.48 -23.74 -2.12
CA GLU A 196 6.20 -23.02 -3.18
C GLU A 196 5.41 -21.81 -3.70
N ASN A 197 6.10 -20.90 -4.36
CA ASN A 197 5.46 -19.78 -5.04
C ASN A 197 4.50 -20.29 -6.10
N LEU A 198 3.29 -19.65 -6.19
CA LEU A 198 2.30 -20.01 -7.19
C LEU A 198 2.88 -19.85 -8.60
N LYS A 199 2.86 -20.93 -9.35
CA LYS A 199 3.28 -21.01 -10.76
C LYS A 199 2.03 -21.13 -11.64
N LYS A 200 2.16 -20.84 -12.93
CA LYS A 200 1.07 -21.06 -13.89
C LYS A 200 0.65 -22.53 -13.86
N GLY A 201 -0.65 -22.78 -13.66
CA GLY A 201 -1.21 -24.13 -13.60
C GLY A 201 -1.14 -24.79 -12.21
N SER A 202 -0.64 -24.11 -11.15
CA SER A 202 -0.61 -24.68 -9.79
C SER A 202 -1.97 -24.62 -9.07
N LEU A 203 -2.95 -23.90 -9.63
CA LEU A 203 -4.31 -23.85 -9.07
C LEU A 203 -5.14 -25.01 -9.64
N GLY A 204 -5.88 -25.69 -8.76
CA GLY A 204 -6.82 -26.73 -9.16
C GLY A 204 -8.01 -26.18 -9.98
N ASP A 205 -8.75 -27.08 -10.59
CA ASP A 205 -9.92 -26.74 -11.40
C ASP A 205 -10.94 -25.93 -10.60
N GLY A 206 -11.44 -24.85 -11.20
CA GLY A 206 -12.39 -23.94 -10.56
C GLY A 206 -11.79 -22.96 -9.54
N MET A 207 -10.49 -23.05 -9.18
CA MET A 207 -9.85 -22.16 -8.20
C MET A 207 -9.35 -20.84 -8.81
N GLY A 208 -9.12 -20.81 -10.12
CA GLY A 208 -8.51 -19.65 -10.80
C GLY A 208 -9.36 -18.38 -10.71
N TRP A 209 -10.66 -18.50 -10.91
CA TRP A 209 -11.57 -17.35 -10.87
C TRP A 209 -11.68 -16.71 -9.46
N PRO A 210 -11.95 -17.46 -8.36
CA PRO A 210 -11.94 -16.89 -7.01
C PRO A 210 -10.62 -16.26 -6.63
N PHE A 211 -9.50 -16.85 -7.07
CA PHE A 211 -8.16 -16.28 -6.85
C PHE A 211 -7.97 -14.95 -7.58
N LEU A 212 -8.38 -14.87 -8.86
CA LEU A 212 -8.35 -13.62 -9.62
C LEU A 212 -9.24 -12.55 -8.99
N ALA A 213 -10.47 -12.92 -8.59
CA ALA A 213 -11.40 -12.02 -7.92
C ALA A 213 -10.81 -11.46 -6.62
N GLY A 214 -10.11 -12.28 -5.82
CA GLY A 214 -9.40 -11.85 -4.62
C GLY A 214 -8.27 -10.88 -4.91
N ASN A 215 -7.47 -11.14 -5.95
CA ASN A 215 -6.41 -10.23 -6.37
C ASN A 215 -6.95 -8.87 -6.83
N LEU A 216 -8.04 -8.86 -7.60
CA LEU A 216 -8.67 -7.62 -8.07
C LEU A 216 -9.31 -6.84 -6.92
N ALA A 217 -10.04 -7.51 -6.03
CA ALA A 217 -10.70 -6.87 -4.89
C ALA A 217 -9.68 -6.25 -3.92
N LEU A 218 -8.67 -7.03 -3.51
CA LEU A 218 -7.65 -6.54 -2.58
C LEU A 218 -6.67 -5.58 -3.24
N GLY A 219 -6.42 -5.70 -4.55
CA GLY A 219 -5.67 -4.72 -5.33
C GLY A 219 -6.38 -3.37 -5.40
N LEU A 220 -7.71 -3.35 -5.64
CA LEU A 220 -8.52 -2.14 -5.57
C LEU A 220 -8.58 -1.55 -4.16
N ALA A 221 -8.68 -2.40 -3.12
CA ALA A 221 -8.62 -1.96 -1.74
C ALA A 221 -7.28 -1.30 -1.41
N PHE A 222 -6.17 -1.90 -1.84
CA PHE A 222 -4.84 -1.31 -1.72
C PHE A 222 -4.76 0.07 -2.38
N LEU A 223 -5.18 0.18 -3.64
CA LEU A 223 -5.18 1.45 -4.38
C LEU A 223 -6.04 2.51 -3.69
N TYR A 224 -7.24 2.13 -3.27
CA TYR A 224 -8.15 3.04 -2.57
C TYR A 224 -7.54 3.57 -1.26
N LEU A 225 -6.97 2.68 -0.45
CA LEU A 225 -6.31 3.06 0.80
C LEU A 225 -5.06 3.92 0.57
N LEU A 226 -4.26 3.59 -0.45
CA LEU A 226 -3.09 4.39 -0.83
C LEU A 226 -3.49 5.82 -1.21
N LEU A 227 -4.54 6.00 -2.01
CA LEU A 227 -5.04 7.31 -2.40
C LEU A 227 -5.61 8.09 -1.20
N LEU A 228 -6.33 7.41 -0.29
CA LEU A 228 -6.81 8.02 0.94
C LEU A 228 -5.65 8.51 1.82
N ARG A 229 -4.63 7.67 2.00
CA ARG A 229 -3.46 8.03 2.84
C ARG A 229 -2.66 9.15 2.22
N TRP A 230 -2.46 9.12 0.89
CA TRP A 230 -1.85 10.23 0.18
C TRP A 230 -2.55 11.56 0.42
N ASP A 231 -3.89 11.58 0.34
CA ASP A 231 -4.69 12.79 0.56
C ASP A 231 -4.60 13.28 2.01
N VAL A 232 -4.67 12.37 2.98
CA VAL A 232 -4.51 12.71 4.41
C VAL A 232 -3.13 13.34 4.67
N GLU A 233 -2.06 12.78 4.11
CA GLU A 233 -0.72 13.37 4.27
C GLU A 233 -0.59 14.73 3.56
N ALA A 234 -1.25 14.91 2.41
CA ALA A 234 -1.29 16.21 1.75
C ALA A 234 -1.94 17.29 2.63
N ARG A 235 -3.05 16.97 3.26
CA ARG A 235 -3.75 17.89 4.19
C ARG A 235 -2.90 18.21 5.41
N ARG A 236 -2.26 17.22 6.03
CA ARG A 236 -1.34 17.42 7.16
C ARG A 236 -0.19 18.38 6.84
N VAL A 237 0.35 18.33 5.62
CA VAL A 237 1.39 19.27 5.18
C VAL A 237 0.84 20.69 5.07
N LEU A 238 -0.36 20.85 4.50
CA LEU A 238 -1.01 22.16 4.37
C LEU A 238 -1.33 22.78 5.73
N ASP A 239 -1.86 21.99 6.65
CA ASP A 239 -2.21 22.48 7.99
C ASP A 239 -0.96 22.98 8.74
N ARG A 240 0.13 22.21 8.72
CA ARG A 240 1.40 22.65 9.33
C ARG A 240 1.95 23.93 8.72
N ARG A 241 1.77 24.14 7.42
CA ARG A 241 2.22 25.40 6.76
C ARG A 241 1.39 26.58 7.21
N ARG A 242 0.06 26.43 7.35
CA ARG A 242 -0.84 27.47 7.87
C ARG A 242 -0.48 27.85 9.32
N GLU A 243 -0.29 26.85 10.18
CA GLU A 243 0.13 27.07 11.57
C GLU A 243 1.45 27.87 11.66
N ALA A 244 2.45 27.52 10.84
CA ALA A 244 3.72 28.23 10.80
C ALA A 244 3.60 29.68 10.27
N GLU A 245 2.71 29.94 9.30
CA GLU A 245 2.43 31.28 8.78
C GLU A 245 1.72 32.14 9.84
N GLU A 246 0.76 31.59 10.57
CA GLU A 246 0.04 32.26 11.65
C GLU A 246 0.99 32.64 12.80
N GLU A 247 1.87 31.74 13.22
CA GLU A 247 2.88 32.01 14.24
C GLU A 247 3.87 33.12 13.82
N THR A 248 4.21 33.16 12.53
CA THR A 248 5.13 34.19 12.00
C THR A 248 4.46 35.56 11.96
N THR A 249 3.15 35.61 11.69
CA THR A 249 2.39 36.87 11.61
C THR A 249 2.03 37.42 12.99
N ALA A 250 1.98 36.58 14.02
CA ALA A 250 1.68 36.96 15.40
C ALA A 250 2.89 37.51 16.19
N ARG A 251 4.10 37.42 15.64
CA ARG A 251 5.36 37.98 16.18
C ARG A 251 5.70 39.33 15.55
#